data_8eecf94a5ed74c823706faac0e2ef7ac
#
_entry.id   8eecf94a5ed74c823706faac0e2ef7ac
#
_cell.length_a   1.000
_cell.length_b   1.000
_cell.length_c   1.000
_cell.angle_alpha   90.00
_cell.angle_beta   90.00
_cell.angle_gamma   90.00
#
_symmetry.space_group_name_H-M   'P 1'
#
loop_
_entity.id
_entity.type
_entity.pdbx_description
1 polymer ?
#
loop_
_entity_poly.entity_id
_entity_poly.type
_entity_poly.pdbx_seq_one_letter_code
_entity_poly.pdbx_strand_id
1 'polypeptide(L)'
;KKLSSYNNILNHTPQCSSLFKDNIGLFDNFIHIHYKDYIFRKNGWSHSSFFKLLSKLSHKNKIILTSDFGNFKYHKIFLSNFSYLDFSNSVDRINLEQNIHYLHNINTSDLFKLISLSKTVISPHGAMTVMASYLQKKVIDIFDTNINLNAFREYKPRNNNYKFFIIKPNFDKILFKINKFL
;
A
#
# COMPACT_ATOMS: atom_id res chain seq x y z
N LYS A 1 17.00 -23.82 16.74
CA LYS A 1 17.25 -24.20 15.32
C LYS A 1 16.33 -23.51 14.27
N LYS A 2 15.26 -22.80 14.67
CA LYS A 2 14.34 -22.10 13.72
C LYS A 2 14.74 -20.64 13.38
N LEU A 3 15.64 -20.03 14.12
CA LEU A 3 16.07 -18.62 13.89
C LEU A 3 17.15 -18.47 12.80
N SER A 4 17.93 -19.52 12.52
CA SER A 4 18.99 -19.46 11.51
C SER A 4 18.50 -19.46 10.06
N SER A 5 17.29 -20.01 9.80
CA SER A 5 16.71 -20.01 8.45
C SER A 5 16.13 -18.66 8.04
N TYR A 6 15.74 -17.83 9.00
CA TYR A 6 15.21 -16.48 8.72
C TYR A 6 16.33 -15.47 8.36
N ASN A 7 17.52 -15.63 8.94
CA ASN A 7 18.65 -14.76 8.62
C ASN A 7 19.15 -14.93 7.18
N ASN A 8 18.98 -16.11 6.57
CA ASN A 8 19.33 -16.33 5.17
C ASN A 8 18.39 -15.65 4.18
N ILE A 9 17.13 -15.43 4.56
CA ILE A 9 16.17 -14.67 3.72
C ILE A 9 16.50 -13.17 3.72
N LEU A 10 17.07 -12.66 4.82
CA LEU A 10 17.43 -11.24 4.94
C LEU A 10 18.70 -10.87 4.17
N ASN A 11 19.59 -11.85 3.92
CA ASN A 11 20.85 -11.61 3.20
C ASN A 11 20.71 -11.61 1.67
N HIS A 12 19.59 -12.09 1.11
CA HIS A 12 19.25 -11.89 -0.28
C HIS A 12 18.42 -10.61 -0.39
N THR A 13 19.09 -9.45 -0.54
CA THR A 13 18.40 -8.27 -1.05
C THR A 13 17.90 -8.60 -2.45
N PRO A 14 16.57 -8.67 -2.65
CA PRO A 14 16.03 -8.98 -3.96
C PRO A 14 16.58 -7.97 -4.97
N GLN A 15 17.09 -8.43 -6.11
CA GLN A 15 17.50 -7.52 -7.17
C GLN A 15 16.26 -6.74 -7.66
N CYS A 16 16.29 -5.43 -7.49
CA CYS A 16 15.27 -4.55 -8.02
C CYS A 16 15.41 -4.40 -9.54
N SER A 17 14.29 -4.23 -10.23
CA SER A 17 14.27 -3.93 -11.67
C SER A 17 15.00 -2.62 -11.99
N SER A 18 15.44 -2.47 -13.25
CA SER A 18 16.04 -1.21 -13.73
C SER A 18 15.06 -0.06 -13.58
N LEU A 19 13.81 -0.24 -14.00
CA LEU A 19 12.76 0.78 -13.89
C LEU A 19 12.59 1.29 -12.45
N PHE A 20 12.65 0.39 -11.44
CA PHE A 20 12.58 0.79 -10.04
C PHE A 20 13.82 1.59 -9.62
N LYS A 21 15.02 1.15 -10.02
CA LYS A 21 16.28 1.83 -9.68
C LYS A 21 16.38 3.21 -10.30
N ASP A 22 16.00 3.35 -11.56
CA ASP A 22 16.03 4.60 -12.30
C ASP A 22 15.08 5.66 -11.72
N ASN A 23 14.01 5.20 -11.09
CA ASN A 23 13.00 6.06 -10.46
C ASN A 23 13.10 6.11 -8.93
N ILE A 24 14.21 5.67 -8.33
CA ILE A 24 14.34 5.57 -6.86
C ILE A 24 14.15 6.91 -6.14
N GLY A 25 14.46 8.02 -6.79
CA GLY A 25 14.26 9.37 -6.26
C GLY A 25 12.79 9.74 -6.03
N LEU A 26 11.84 9.01 -6.66
CA LEU A 26 10.42 9.17 -6.35
C LEU A 26 10.06 8.59 -4.98
N PHE A 27 10.87 7.66 -4.46
CA PHE A 27 10.55 6.87 -3.28
C PHE A 27 11.18 7.42 -2.00
N ASP A 28 11.02 8.73 -1.80
CA ASP A 28 11.44 9.39 -0.57
C ASP A 28 10.24 9.92 0.21
N ASN A 29 10.20 9.64 1.51
CA ASN A 29 9.24 10.15 2.49
C ASN A 29 7.76 10.05 2.06
N PHE A 30 7.32 8.90 1.58
CA PHE A 30 5.98 8.69 1.05
C PHE A 30 5.11 7.78 1.92
N ILE A 31 3.80 7.85 1.69
CA ILE A 31 2.82 6.88 2.17
C ILE A 31 2.55 5.88 1.05
N HIS A 32 2.75 4.60 1.31
CA HIS A 32 2.35 3.53 0.41
C HIS A 32 0.89 3.16 0.67
N ILE A 33 0.05 3.23 -0.36
CA ILE A 33 -1.34 2.78 -0.31
C ILE A 33 -1.51 1.63 -1.28
N HIS A 34 -2.00 0.49 -0.78
CA HIS A 34 -2.33 -0.66 -1.62
C HIS A 34 -3.84 -0.78 -1.80
N TYR A 35 -4.29 -0.73 -3.04
CA TYR A 35 -5.71 -0.81 -3.39
C TYR A 35 -6.13 -2.24 -3.70
N LYS A 36 -7.16 -2.73 -3.02
CA LYS A 36 -7.83 -4.00 -3.30
C LYS A 36 -9.30 -3.74 -3.61
N ASP A 37 -9.62 -3.76 -4.90
CA ASP A 37 -10.96 -3.44 -5.40
C ASP A 37 -12.07 -4.24 -4.70
N TYR A 38 -11.88 -5.55 -4.58
CA TYR A 38 -12.84 -6.44 -3.94
C TYR A 38 -13.19 -6.01 -2.51
N ILE A 39 -12.18 -5.69 -1.68
CA ILE A 39 -12.38 -5.32 -0.28
C ILE A 39 -13.13 -3.98 -0.16
N PHE A 40 -12.72 -2.99 -0.95
CA PHE A 40 -13.34 -1.67 -0.88
C PHE A 40 -14.79 -1.71 -1.36
N ARG A 41 -15.08 -2.35 -2.50
CA ARG A 41 -16.45 -2.44 -3.04
C ARG A 41 -17.38 -3.25 -2.15
N LYS A 42 -16.93 -4.40 -1.65
CA LYS A 42 -17.73 -5.25 -0.76
C LYS A 42 -18.18 -4.50 0.49
N ASN A 43 -17.40 -3.55 0.95
CA ASN A 43 -17.69 -2.74 2.13
C ASN A 43 -18.37 -1.40 1.82
N GLY A 44 -18.88 -1.23 0.60
CA GLY A 44 -19.64 -0.04 0.20
C GLY A 44 -18.81 1.20 -0.09
N TRP A 45 -17.49 1.05 -0.20
CA TRP A 45 -16.65 2.17 -0.63
C TRP A 45 -16.72 2.31 -2.15
N SER A 46 -17.25 3.45 -2.57
CA SER A 46 -17.20 3.83 -3.98
C SER A 46 -15.79 4.31 -4.36
N HIS A 47 -15.52 4.38 -5.67
CA HIS A 47 -14.29 5.01 -6.18
C HIS A 47 -14.17 6.44 -5.72
N SER A 48 -15.29 7.20 -5.74
CA SER A 48 -15.29 8.58 -5.28
C SER A 48 -14.83 8.69 -3.82
N SER A 49 -15.22 7.75 -2.95
CA SER A 49 -14.72 7.69 -1.57
C SER A 49 -13.23 7.43 -1.51
N PHE A 50 -12.72 6.50 -2.32
CA PHE A 50 -11.29 6.20 -2.36
C PHE A 50 -10.48 7.38 -2.94
N PHE A 51 -10.94 8.01 -4.02
CA PHE A 51 -10.32 9.21 -4.57
C PHE A 51 -10.33 10.37 -3.57
N LYS A 52 -11.41 10.54 -2.81
CA LYS A 52 -11.48 11.53 -1.72
C LYS A 52 -10.44 11.25 -0.62
N LEU A 53 -10.18 9.97 -0.30
CA LEU A 53 -9.10 9.57 0.60
C LEU A 53 -7.74 9.99 0.03
N LEU A 54 -7.45 9.60 -1.20
CA LEU A 54 -6.19 9.93 -1.87
C LEU A 54 -5.97 11.44 -1.94
N SER A 55 -6.97 12.20 -2.38
CA SER A 55 -6.90 13.66 -2.46
C SER A 55 -6.58 14.28 -1.11
N LYS A 56 -7.30 13.91 -0.04
CA LYS A 56 -7.05 14.47 1.29
C LYS A 56 -5.68 14.12 1.86
N LEU A 57 -5.17 12.91 1.59
CA LEU A 57 -3.84 12.50 2.06
C LEU A 57 -2.72 13.17 1.26
N SER A 58 -2.92 13.37 -0.05
CA SER A 58 -1.92 13.95 -0.95
C SER A 58 -1.65 15.44 -0.73
N HIS A 59 -2.53 16.17 -0.04
CA HIS A 59 -2.27 17.57 0.32
C HIS A 59 -1.00 17.76 1.16
N LYS A 60 -0.64 16.78 1.97
CA LYS A 60 0.50 16.86 2.91
C LYS A 60 1.54 15.76 2.72
N ASN A 61 1.27 14.79 1.85
CA ASN A 61 2.10 13.61 1.71
C ASN A 61 2.22 13.22 0.24
N LYS A 62 3.40 12.75 -0.13
CA LYS A 62 3.55 11.98 -1.36
C LYS A 62 2.91 10.61 -1.18
N ILE A 63 2.14 10.17 -2.15
CA ILE A 63 1.43 8.90 -2.15
C ILE A 63 1.99 8.03 -3.26
N ILE A 64 2.41 6.83 -2.92
CA ILE A 64 2.67 5.78 -3.89
C ILE A 64 1.53 4.78 -3.80
N LEU A 65 0.79 4.64 -4.88
CA LEU A 65 -0.36 3.76 -5.00
C LEU A 65 0.05 2.48 -5.73
N THR A 66 -0.31 1.33 -5.19
CA THR A 66 -0.23 0.03 -5.87
C THR A 66 -1.58 -0.68 -5.85
N SER A 67 -1.75 -1.71 -6.67
CA SER A 67 -2.95 -2.55 -6.67
C SER A 67 -2.57 -4.02 -6.85
N ASP A 68 -3.53 -4.92 -6.68
CA ASP A 68 -3.36 -6.32 -7.03
C ASP A 68 -2.98 -6.49 -8.51
N PHE A 69 -2.29 -7.60 -8.83
CA PHE A 69 -1.92 -7.94 -10.21
C PHE A 69 -3.15 -8.12 -11.09
N GLY A 70 -3.00 -7.75 -12.35
CA GLY A 70 -3.99 -7.97 -13.41
C GLY A 70 -4.82 -6.74 -13.77
N ASN A 71 -5.64 -6.91 -14.81
CA ASN A 71 -6.55 -5.87 -15.29
C ASN A 71 -7.77 -5.76 -14.39
N PHE A 72 -7.68 -4.99 -13.32
CA PHE A 72 -8.87 -4.66 -12.57
C PHE A 72 -9.61 -3.48 -13.22
N LYS A 73 -10.93 -3.42 -13.00
CA LYS A 73 -11.84 -2.45 -13.64
C LYS A 73 -11.37 -0.99 -13.57
N TYR A 74 -10.58 -0.63 -12.57
CA TYR A 74 -10.18 0.76 -12.29
C TYR A 74 -8.75 1.10 -12.68
N HIS A 75 -8.02 0.13 -13.21
CA HIS A 75 -6.67 0.34 -13.72
C HIS A 75 -6.61 1.52 -14.70
N LYS A 76 -7.51 1.53 -15.70
CA LYS A 76 -7.60 2.63 -16.68
C LYS A 76 -7.85 3.99 -16.02
N ILE A 77 -8.67 4.02 -14.97
CA ILE A 77 -8.98 5.24 -14.22
C ILE A 77 -7.73 5.74 -13.48
N PHE A 78 -6.94 4.85 -12.88
CA PHE A 78 -5.71 5.25 -12.21
C PHE A 78 -4.66 5.77 -13.20
N LEU A 79 -4.49 5.09 -14.35
CA LEU A 79 -3.59 5.53 -15.41
C LEU A 79 -3.96 6.89 -16.02
N SER A 80 -5.26 7.21 -16.08
CA SER A 80 -5.72 8.50 -16.64
C SER A 80 -5.66 9.66 -15.65
N ASN A 81 -5.60 9.39 -14.33
CA ASN A 81 -5.68 10.43 -13.31
C ASN A 81 -4.36 10.68 -12.56
N PHE A 82 -3.43 9.72 -12.59
CA PHE A 82 -2.18 9.83 -11.83
C PHE A 82 -0.97 9.67 -12.74
N SER A 83 0.16 10.22 -12.35
CA SER A 83 1.41 9.83 -12.93
C SER A 83 1.70 8.37 -12.60
N TYR A 84 2.34 7.62 -13.49
CA TYR A 84 2.47 6.19 -13.30
C TYR A 84 3.78 5.58 -13.83
N LEU A 85 4.15 4.46 -13.23
CA LEU A 85 5.16 3.52 -13.73
C LEU A 85 4.46 2.19 -14.03
N ASP A 86 4.60 1.68 -15.25
CA ASP A 86 4.10 0.36 -15.65
C ASP A 86 5.25 -0.63 -15.79
N PHE A 87 5.39 -1.53 -14.84
CA PHE A 87 6.48 -2.51 -14.77
C PHE A 87 6.33 -3.64 -15.80
N SER A 88 5.14 -3.88 -16.34
CA SER A 88 4.93 -4.89 -17.38
C SER A 88 5.41 -4.44 -18.75
N ASN A 89 5.30 -3.15 -19.03
CA ASN A 89 5.63 -2.56 -20.33
C ASN A 89 6.86 -1.65 -20.29
N SER A 90 7.51 -1.52 -19.14
CA SER A 90 8.62 -0.60 -18.90
C SER A 90 8.32 0.84 -19.36
N VAL A 91 7.08 1.27 -19.10
CA VAL A 91 6.60 2.62 -19.44
C VAL A 91 6.58 3.48 -18.19
N ASP A 92 7.11 4.68 -18.32
CA ASP A 92 6.96 5.69 -17.29
C ASP A 92 6.23 6.93 -17.85
N ARG A 93 5.33 7.49 -17.04
CA ARG A 93 4.69 8.80 -17.26
C ARG A 93 4.68 9.53 -15.93
N ILE A 94 5.87 9.93 -15.49
CA ILE A 94 6.05 10.60 -14.23
C ILE A 94 5.90 12.11 -14.42
N ASN A 95 4.99 12.69 -13.63
CA ASN A 95 4.90 14.11 -13.42
C ASN A 95 5.27 14.41 -11.96
N LEU A 96 6.41 15.01 -11.73
CA LEU A 96 6.95 15.30 -10.38
C LEU A 96 6.12 16.33 -9.61
N GLU A 97 5.29 17.11 -10.28
CA GLU A 97 4.37 18.06 -9.64
C GLU A 97 3.16 17.35 -8.99
N GLN A 98 2.90 16.13 -9.39
CA GLN A 98 1.84 15.33 -8.79
C GLN A 98 2.32 14.66 -7.49
N ASN A 99 1.46 14.69 -6.49
CA ASN A 99 1.73 14.01 -5.21
C ASN A 99 1.24 12.54 -5.17
N ILE A 100 0.65 12.04 -6.25
CA ILE A 100 0.15 10.66 -6.34
C ILE A 100 0.76 9.98 -7.57
N HIS A 101 1.50 8.91 -7.31
CA HIS A 101 2.12 8.10 -8.36
C HIS A 101 1.59 6.66 -8.27
N TYR A 102 1.10 6.12 -9.38
CA TYR A 102 0.58 4.77 -9.45
C TYR A 102 1.63 3.81 -10.03
N LEU A 103 1.95 2.76 -9.29
CA LEU A 103 2.85 1.69 -9.74
C LEU A 103 2.01 0.48 -10.17
N HIS A 104 2.01 0.23 -11.49
CA HIS A 104 1.27 -0.87 -12.10
C HIS A 104 2.17 -2.10 -12.29
N ASN A 105 1.63 -3.29 -11.96
CA ASN A 105 2.31 -4.58 -12.13
C ASN A 105 3.72 -4.64 -11.49
N ILE A 106 3.90 -3.97 -10.37
CA ILE A 106 5.16 -4.02 -9.62
C ILE A 106 5.45 -5.47 -9.19
N ASN A 107 6.64 -5.98 -9.46
CA ASN A 107 7.04 -7.32 -9.03
C ASN A 107 7.26 -7.39 -7.50
N THR A 108 7.33 -8.60 -6.97
CA THR A 108 7.43 -8.83 -5.51
C THR A 108 8.71 -8.23 -4.92
N SER A 109 9.83 -8.26 -5.63
CA SER A 109 11.12 -7.73 -5.15
C SER A 109 11.08 -6.21 -5.02
N ASP A 110 10.59 -5.53 -6.07
CA ASP A 110 10.43 -4.08 -6.06
C ASP A 110 9.39 -3.64 -5.05
N LEU A 111 8.29 -4.41 -4.91
CA LEU A 111 7.26 -4.15 -3.91
C LEU A 111 7.80 -4.26 -2.47
N PHE A 112 8.63 -5.28 -2.19
CA PHE A 112 9.29 -5.41 -0.88
C PHE A 112 10.18 -4.20 -0.59
N LYS A 113 10.98 -3.80 -1.58
CA LYS A 113 11.84 -2.62 -1.47
C LYS A 113 11.03 -1.34 -1.29
N LEU A 114 9.92 -1.17 -2.05
CA LEU A 114 9.00 -0.06 -1.91
C LEU A 114 8.46 0.04 -0.48
N ILE A 115 7.97 -1.07 0.09
CA ILE A 115 7.49 -1.12 1.47
C ILE A 115 8.61 -0.72 2.44
N SER A 116 9.83 -1.21 2.22
CA SER A 116 10.98 -0.89 3.08
C SER A 116 11.36 0.59 3.08
N LEU A 117 11.08 1.32 2.00
CA LEU A 117 11.33 2.76 1.86
C LEU A 117 10.16 3.61 2.36
N SER A 118 8.95 3.05 2.45
CA SER A 118 7.77 3.81 2.86
C SER A 118 7.86 4.26 4.32
N LYS A 119 7.29 5.42 4.60
CA LYS A 119 7.09 5.93 5.97
C LYS A 119 5.89 5.25 6.65
N THR A 120 4.85 5.00 5.89
CA THR A 120 3.60 4.38 6.35
C THR A 120 3.01 3.53 5.24
N VAL A 121 2.45 2.38 5.60
CA VAL A 121 1.69 1.51 4.68
C VAL A 121 0.22 1.51 5.09
N ILE A 122 -0.66 1.77 4.13
CA ILE A 122 -2.11 1.68 4.27
C ILE A 122 -2.60 0.62 3.29
N SER A 123 -3.19 -0.45 3.78
CA SER A 123 -3.63 -1.56 2.92
C SER A 123 -4.81 -2.29 3.55
N PRO A 124 -5.72 -2.86 2.74
CA PRO A 124 -6.55 -3.94 3.22
C PRO A 124 -5.71 -5.11 3.73
N HIS A 125 -6.21 -5.78 4.77
CA HIS A 125 -5.52 -6.87 5.44
C HIS A 125 -5.01 -7.94 4.46
N GLY A 126 -3.77 -8.38 4.69
CA GLY A 126 -3.13 -9.43 3.88
C GLY A 126 -1.60 -9.32 3.87
N ALA A 127 -0.98 -9.91 2.86
CA ALA A 127 0.47 -10.02 2.75
C ALA A 127 1.19 -8.67 2.89
N MET A 128 0.60 -7.60 2.35
CA MET A 128 1.18 -6.25 2.41
C MET A 128 1.32 -5.73 3.84
N THR A 129 0.26 -5.88 4.65
CA THR A 129 0.27 -5.40 6.04
C THR A 129 1.15 -6.27 6.93
N VAL A 130 1.22 -7.58 6.65
CA VAL A 130 2.13 -8.50 7.35
C VAL A 130 3.59 -8.15 7.03
N MET A 131 3.92 -7.96 5.76
CA MET A 131 5.26 -7.59 5.29
C MET A 131 5.70 -6.23 5.88
N ALA A 132 4.85 -5.24 5.82
CA ALA A 132 5.12 -3.91 6.37
C ALA A 132 5.33 -3.95 7.89
N SER A 133 4.53 -4.75 8.61
CA SER A 133 4.72 -4.97 10.05
C SER A 133 6.03 -5.66 10.37
N TYR A 134 6.42 -6.65 9.60
CA TYR A 134 7.70 -7.33 9.74
C TYR A 134 8.88 -6.36 9.57
N LEU A 135 8.78 -5.45 8.62
CA LEU A 135 9.73 -4.37 8.37
C LEU A 135 9.63 -3.21 9.38
N GLN A 136 8.86 -3.38 10.46
CA GLN A 136 8.67 -2.38 11.52
C GLN A 136 8.14 -1.03 11.01
N LYS A 137 7.42 -1.04 9.90
CA LYS A 137 6.81 0.17 9.35
C LYS A 137 5.57 0.57 10.14
N LYS A 138 5.21 1.84 10.05
CA LYS A 138 3.91 2.32 10.49
C LYS A 138 2.83 1.72 9.58
N VAL A 139 1.88 0.98 10.15
CA VAL A 139 0.89 0.21 9.38
C VAL A 139 -0.52 0.60 9.77
N ILE A 140 -1.31 0.94 8.77
CA ILE A 140 -2.76 1.09 8.86
C ILE A 140 -3.39 -0.08 8.10
N ASP A 141 -3.89 -1.04 8.85
CA ASP A 141 -4.49 -2.26 8.34
C ASP A 141 -6.01 -2.09 8.27
N ILE A 142 -6.59 -2.22 7.09
CA ILE A 142 -8.02 -2.00 6.84
C ILE A 142 -8.70 -3.36 6.72
N PHE A 143 -9.62 -3.64 7.61
CA PHE A 143 -10.35 -4.90 7.67
C PHE A 143 -11.75 -4.81 7.08
N ASP A 144 -12.17 -5.91 6.45
CA ASP A 144 -13.56 -6.17 6.09
C ASP A 144 -14.44 -6.22 7.36
N THR A 145 -15.69 -5.80 7.25
CA THR A 145 -16.68 -5.87 8.33
C THR A 145 -16.96 -7.29 8.79
N ASN A 146 -16.72 -8.29 7.95
CA ASN A 146 -16.98 -9.71 8.22
C ASN A 146 -15.75 -10.46 8.77
N ILE A 147 -14.76 -9.75 9.26
CA ILE A 147 -13.57 -10.42 9.79
C ILE A 147 -13.88 -11.23 11.04
N ASN A 148 -13.31 -12.43 11.10
CA ASN A 148 -13.25 -13.19 12.34
C ASN A 148 -12.21 -12.57 13.28
N LEU A 149 -12.66 -11.77 14.23
CA LEU A 149 -11.79 -11.07 15.18
C LEU A 149 -10.99 -12.03 16.08
N ASN A 150 -11.47 -13.24 16.33
CA ASN A 150 -10.73 -14.23 17.12
C ASN A 150 -9.53 -14.75 16.33
N ALA A 151 -9.73 -15.15 15.07
CA ALA A 151 -8.62 -15.52 14.19
C ALA A 151 -7.61 -14.36 14.05
N PHE A 152 -8.09 -13.13 13.92
CA PHE A 152 -7.22 -11.96 13.84
C PHE A 152 -6.34 -11.78 15.08
N ARG A 153 -6.86 -12.03 16.29
CA ARG A 153 -6.07 -11.89 17.53
C ARG A 153 -4.86 -12.81 17.56
N GLU A 154 -4.96 -13.99 16.95
CA GLU A 154 -3.87 -14.96 16.87
C GLU A 154 -2.77 -14.52 15.89
N TYR A 155 -3.15 -13.84 14.82
CA TYR A 155 -2.24 -13.42 13.74
C TYR A 155 -1.88 -11.94 13.75
N LYS A 156 -2.35 -11.19 14.75
CA LYS A 156 -2.06 -9.77 14.87
C LYS A 156 -0.56 -9.52 14.91
N PRO A 157 -0.02 -8.69 14.01
CA PRO A 157 1.39 -8.34 14.03
C PRO A 157 1.82 -7.71 15.37
N ARG A 158 2.96 -8.15 15.89
CA ARG A 158 3.57 -7.56 17.09
C ARG A 158 4.43 -6.36 16.70
N ASN A 159 3.79 -5.28 16.31
CA ASN A 159 4.44 -4.04 15.94
C ASN A 159 3.73 -2.88 16.65
N ASN A 160 4.45 -2.08 17.43
CA ASN A 160 3.88 -0.94 18.17
C ASN A 160 3.32 0.15 17.25
N ASN A 161 3.79 0.20 16.02
CA ASN A 161 3.34 1.13 14.98
C ASN A 161 2.20 0.56 14.11
N TYR A 162 1.54 -0.50 14.57
CA TYR A 162 0.44 -1.13 13.87
C TYR A 162 -0.91 -0.68 14.44
N LYS A 163 -1.79 -0.19 13.55
CA LYS A 163 -3.20 0.10 13.85
C LYS A 163 -4.09 -0.60 12.85
N PHE A 164 -5.22 -1.10 13.29
CA PHE A 164 -6.23 -1.63 12.41
C PHE A 164 -7.52 -0.85 12.50
N PHE A 165 -8.24 -0.78 11.39
CA PHE A 165 -9.56 -0.19 11.30
C PHE A 165 -10.50 -1.13 10.58
N ILE A 166 -11.66 -1.40 11.17
CA ILE A 166 -12.73 -2.11 10.47
C ILE A 166 -13.37 -1.11 9.51
N ILE A 167 -13.39 -1.47 8.23
CA ILE A 167 -14.04 -0.66 7.20
C ILE A 167 -15.55 -0.67 7.49
N LYS A 168 -16.10 0.52 7.65
CA LYS A 168 -17.54 0.74 7.82
C LYS A 168 -17.98 1.73 6.75
N PRO A 169 -19.30 1.79 6.44
CA PRO A 169 -19.81 2.74 5.45
C PRO A 169 -19.45 4.20 5.74
N ASN A 170 -19.16 4.55 6.98
CA ASN A 170 -18.81 5.91 7.35
C ASN A 170 -17.34 6.23 7.04
N PHE A 171 -17.10 6.63 5.81
CA PHE A 171 -15.81 7.02 5.27
C PHE A 171 -15.12 8.13 6.07
N ASP A 172 -15.86 9.19 6.45
CA ASP A 172 -15.26 10.36 7.11
C ASP A 172 -14.69 10.03 8.49
N LYS A 173 -15.32 9.09 9.24
CA LYS A 173 -14.77 8.62 10.51
C LYS A 173 -13.45 7.84 10.32
N ILE A 174 -13.34 7.06 9.26
CA ILE A 174 -12.11 6.32 8.96
C ILE A 174 -11.01 7.28 8.54
N LEU A 175 -11.31 8.22 7.65
CA LEU A 175 -10.37 9.24 7.23
C LEU A 175 -9.85 10.07 8.42
N PHE A 176 -10.72 10.48 9.33
CA PHE A 176 -10.33 11.19 10.55
C PHE A 176 -9.34 10.36 11.39
N LYS A 177 -9.62 9.06 11.58
CA LYS A 177 -8.74 8.15 12.32
C LYS A 177 -7.39 7.95 11.63
N ILE A 178 -7.38 7.82 10.31
CA ILE A 178 -6.15 7.71 9.52
C ILE A 178 -5.30 8.97 9.71
N ASN A 179 -5.89 10.16 9.54
CA ASN A 179 -5.18 11.43 9.71
C ASN A 179 -4.62 11.62 11.13
N LYS A 180 -5.35 11.17 12.15
CA LYS A 180 -4.88 11.25 13.55
C LYS A 180 -3.70 10.30 13.82
N PHE A 181 -3.60 9.22 13.05
CA PHE A 181 -2.53 8.25 13.21
C PHE A 181 -1.29 8.60 12.36
N LEU A 182 -1.45 9.28 11.21
CA LEU A 182 -0.34 9.75 10.37
C LEU A 182 0.46 10.87 11.03
#